data_4c52f6e78c6c90a48a41c2c126110a4c
#
_entry.id   4c52f6e78c6c90a48a41c2c126110a4c
#
_cell.length_a   1.000
_cell.length_b   1.000
_cell.length_c   1.000
_cell.angle_alpha   90.00
_cell.angle_beta   90.00
_cell.angle_gamma   90.00
#
_symmetry.space_group_name_H-M   'P 1'
#
loop_
_entity.id
_entity.type
_entity.pdbx_description
1 polymer ?
#
loop_
_entity_poly.entity_id
_entity_poly.type
_entity_poly.pdbx_seq_one_letter_code
_entity_poly.pdbx_strand_id
1 'polypeptide(L)'
;MTLPLLDETRIEAMEQAVAAAKSLHDSVGGIIEGIVTGMPAGYGDPLFDSVESRLAQMLFSVPAVKGIEFGEGFALAAMTGSESNDAFYYDKDGTVKTRTNHNGGINGGITNGMPLVFRTVIKATASIGREQQTVDTDSEQNTTLIVKGRHDPCIVQRAVPVIEAATAWTVLDILLTRGDL
;
A
#
# COMPACT_ATOMS: atom_id res chain seq x y z
N MET A 1 -11.56 -3.68 -19.25
CA MET A 1 -10.28 -3.42 -18.57
C MET A 1 -10.22 -4.39 -17.40
N THR A 2 -9.25 -5.28 -17.35
CA THR A 2 -9.22 -6.29 -16.27
C THR A 2 -8.60 -5.63 -15.03
N LEU A 3 -9.36 -5.55 -13.95
CA LEU A 3 -8.87 -5.08 -12.66
C LEU A 3 -8.09 -6.21 -11.97
N PRO A 4 -6.90 -5.97 -11.43
CA PRO A 4 -6.14 -6.97 -10.68
C PRO A 4 -6.72 -7.13 -9.28
N LEU A 5 -7.87 -7.82 -9.19
CA LEU A 5 -8.61 -8.04 -7.95
C LEU A 5 -8.65 -9.52 -7.61
N LEU A 6 -8.47 -9.84 -6.32
CA LEU A 6 -8.68 -11.18 -5.78
C LEU A 6 -10.16 -11.47 -5.51
N ASP A 7 -10.95 -10.43 -5.20
CA ASP A 7 -12.39 -10.54 -4.98
C ASP A 7 -13.16 -10.04 -6.21
N GLU A 8 -13.53 -10.97 -7.08
CA GLU A 8 -14.26 -10.67 -8.32
C GLU A 8 -15.63 -10.02 -8.06
N THR A 9 -16.21 -10.19 -6.88
CA THR A 9 -17.51 -9.60 -6.53
C THR A 9 -17.46 -8.06 -6.44
N ARG A 10 -16.27 -7.49 -6.32
CA ARG A 10 -16.05 -6.05 -6.22
C ARG A 10 -15.80 -5.37 -7.56
N ILE A 11 -15.57 -6.13 -8.64
CA ILE A 11 -15.21 -5.60 -9.96
C ILE A 11 -16.24 -4.59 -10.44
N GLU A 12 -17.52 -4.95 -10.42
CA GLU A 12 -18.60 -4.09 -10.93
C GLU A 12 -18.67 -2.75 -10.18
N ALA A 13 -18.61 -2.77 -8.84
CA ALA A 13 -18.65 -1.56 -8.03
C ALA A 13 -17.45 -0.64 -8.30
N MET A 14 -16.27 -1.22 -8.50
CA MET A 14 -15.05 -0.45 -8.81
C MET A 14 -15.10 0.13 -10.22
N GLU A 15 -15.56 -0.63 -11.21
CA GLU A 15 -15.74 -0.13 -12.57
C GLU A 15 -16.77 1.00 -12.62
N GLN A 16 -17.87 0.88 -11.89
CA GLN A 16 -18.87 1.95 -11.76
C GLN A 16 -18.28 3.21 -11.12
N ALA A 17 -17.47 3.10 -10.07
CA ALA A 17 -16.83 4.25 -9.44
C ALA A 17 -15.87 4.97 -10.40
N VAL A 18 -15.06 4.22 -11.16
CA VAL A 18 -14.16 4.79 -12.17
C VAL A 18 -14.94 5.43 -13.32
N ALA A 19 -16.02 4.79 -13.79
CA ALA A 19 -16.88 5.32 -14.85
C ALA A 19 -17.59 6.61 -14.41
N ALA A 20 -18.07 6.67 -13.18
CA ALA A 20 -18.69 7.86 -12.60
C ALA A 20 -17.70 9.03 -12.53
N ALA A 21 -16.49 8.81 -12.04
CA ALA A 21 -15.43 9.83 -12.03
C ALA A 21 -15.11 10.33 -13.45
N LYS A 22 -14.96 9.41 -14.40
CA LYS A 22 -14.69 9.74 -15.80
C LYS A 22 -15.80 10.61 -16.41
N SER A 23 -17.08 10.31 -16.13
CA SER A 23 -18.22 11.08 -16.64
C SER A 23 -18.25 12.52 -16.13
N LEU A 24 -17.65 12.76 -14.96
CA LEU A 24 -17.53 14.07 -14.33
C LEU A 24 -16.20 14.77 -14.68
N HIS A 25 -15.41 14.22 -15.61
CA HIS A 25 -14.05 14.69 -15.91
C HIS A 25 -13.12 14.75 -14.69
N ASP A 26 -13.35 13.84 -13.72
CA ASP A 26 -12.65 13.72 -12.45
C ASP A 26 -11.84 12.42 -12.37
N SER A 27 -11.21 12.15 -11.24
CA SER A 27 -10.44 10.94 -10.98
C SER A 27 -10.72 10.38 -9.59
N VAL A 28 -10.44 9.10 -9.41
CA VAL A 28 -10.48 8.40 -8.13
C VAL A 28 -9.13 7.78 -7.80
N GLY A 29 -8.82 7.73 -6.53
CA GLY A 29 -7.72 6.95 -5.99
C GLY A 29 -8.16 5.54 -5.61
N GLY A 30 -7.35 4.88 -4.77
CA GLY A 30 -7.68 3.57 -4.22
C GLY A 30 -6.60 3.03 -3.32
N ILE A 31 -6.79 1.80 -2.89
CA ILE A 31 -5.87 1.08 -2.02
C ILE A 31 -5.34 -0.14 -2.78
N ILE A 32 -4.04 -0.38 -2.66
CA ILE A 32 -3.38 -1.60 -3.12
C ILE A 32 -2.94 -2.37 -1.88
N GLU A 33 -3.41 -3.59 -1.75
CA GLU A 33 -2.93 -4.54 -0.76
C GLU A 33 -1.75 -5.33 -1.33
N GLY A 34 -0.67 -5.44 -0.56
CA GLY A 34 0.52 -6.21 -0.89
C GLY A 34 0.72 -7.34 0.12
N ILE A 35 1.07 -8.52 -0.38
CA ILE A 35 1.34 -9.70 0.44
C ILE A 35 2.68 -10.29 0.01
N VAL A 36 3.62 -10.45 0.98
CA VAL A 36 4.87 -11.19 0.76
C VAL A 36 4.78 -12.50 1.53
N THR A 37 4.93 -13.62 0.82
CA THR A 37 4.93 -14.96 1.41
C THR A 37 6.31 -15.58 1.38
N GLY A 38 6.57 -16.51 2.31
CA GLY A 38 7.84 -17.23 2.36
C GLY A 38 9.00 -16.44 2.98
N MET A 39 8.75 -15.27 3.54
CA MET A 39 9.76 -14.51 4.27
C MET A 39 10.08 -15.23 5.59
N PRO A 40 11.35 -15.63 5.83
CA PRO A 40 11.72 -16.27 7.10
C PRO A 40 11.57 -15.31 8.29
N ALA A 41 11.43 -15.86 9.50
CA ALA A 41 11.47 -15.05 10.72
C ALA A 41 12.86 -14.49 10.99
N GLY A 42 12.93 -13.31 11.62
CA GLY A 42 14.17 -12.74 12.12
C GLY A 42 14.86 -11.73 11.20
N TYR A 43 14.20 -11.25 10.16
CA TYR A 43 14.71 -10.18 9.28
C TYR A 43 14.16 -8.82 9.70
N GLY A 44 15.01 -7.82 9.62
CA GLY A 44 14.75 -6.45 10.08
C GLY A 44 15.62 -6.08 11.26
N ASP A 45 15.85 -4.78 11.42
CA ASP A 45 16.68 -4.24 12.50
C ASP A 45 16.00 -3.03 13.16
N PRO A 46 15.49 -3.15 14.39
CA PRO A 46 14.97 -2.02 15.15
C PRO A 46 16.12 -1.02 15.45
N LEU A 47 15.90 0.28 15.40
CA LEU A 47 14.70 1.09 15.25
C LEU A 47 14.53 1.58 13.79
N PHE A 48 15.65 1.96 13.12
CA PHE A 48 15.61 2.69 11.85
C PHE A 48 15.43 1.77 10.64
N ASP A 49 15.97 0.56 10.72
CA ASP A 49 15.95 -0.42 9.63
C ASP A 49 14.93 -1.54 9.86
N SER A 50 13.85 -1.23 10.58
CA SER A 50 12.72 -2.13 10.70
C SER A 50 12.11 -2.43 9.32
N VAL A 51 11.50 -3.60 9.17
CA VAL A 51 10.89 -4.02 7.91
C VAL A 51 9.86 -2.98 7.45
N GLU A 52 9.05 -2.46 8.38
CA GLU A 52 8.07 -1.42 8.09
C GLU A 52 8.75 -0.14 7.61
N SER A 53 9.85 0.30 8.27
CA SER A 53 10.56 1.52 7.89
C SER A 53 11.13 1.40 6.49
N ARG A 54 11.75 0.28 6.14
CA ARG A 54 12.36 0.05 4.83
C ARG A 54 11.31 -0.05 3.73
N LEU A 55 10.24 -0.81 3.96
CA LEU A 55 9.10 -0.88 3.02
C LEU A 55 8.45 0.50 2.84
N ALA A 56 8.19 1.21 3.93
CA ALA A 56 7.58 2.53 3.88
C ALA A 56 8.46 3.53 3.10
N GLN A 57 9.76 3.56 3.35
CA GLN A 57 10.69 4.43 2.64
C GLN A 57 10.64 4.19 1.12
N MET A 58 10.70 2.94 0.68
CA MET A 58 10.63 2.59 -0.73
C MET A 58 9.26 2.92 -1.33
N LEU A 59 8.18 2.53 -0.68
CA LEU A 59 6.83 2.70 -1.21
C LEU A 59 6.42 4.17 -1.26
N PHE A 60 6.82 5.01 -0.28
CA PHE A 60 6.60 6.45 -0.36
C PHE A 60 7.44 7.15 -1.43
N SER A 61 8.50 6.52 -1.97
CA SER A 61 9.21 7.05 -3.15
C SER A 61 8.39 6.92 -4.44
N VAL A 62 7.39 6.05 -4.46
CA VAL A 62 6.48 5.89 -5.60
C VAL A 62 5.52 7.08 -5.67
N PRO A 63 5.46 7.82 -6.80
CA PRO A 63 4.54 8.95 -6.93
C PRO A 63 3.09 8.54 -6.68
N ALA A 64 2.32 9.44 -6.03
CA ALA A 64 0.93 9.29 -5.63
C ALA A 64 0.67 8.35 -4.43
N VAL A 65 1.66 7.66 -3.89
CA VAL A 65 1.51 7.01 -2.58
C VAL A 65 1.39 8.08 -1.51
N LYS A 66 0.35 7.97 -0.64
CA LYS A 66 0.04 8.95 0.41
C LYS A 66 -0.27 8.32 1.77
N GLY A 67 -0.30 7.01 1.85
CA GLY A 67 -0.49 6.29 3.09
C GLY A 67 -0.03 4.86 2.96
N ILE A 68 0.47 4.32 4.05
CA ILE A 68 0.87 2.92 4.20
C ILE A 68 0.42 2.46 5.57
N GLU A 69 -0.09 1.24 5.65
CA GLU A 69 -0.37 0.56 6.90
C GLU A 69 0.04 -0.92 6.80
N PHE A 70 0.35 -1.54 7.94
CA PHE A 70 0.79 -2.92 8.04
C PHE A 70 -0.23 -3.71 8.86
N GLY A 71 -0.55 -4.94 8.42
CA GLY A 71 -1.57 -5.78 9.05
C GLY A 71 -2.92 -5.07 9.12
N GLU A 72 -3.52 -5.02 10.31
CA GLU A 72 -4.78 -4.30 10.54
C GLU A 72 -4.61 -2.77 10.54
N GLY A 73 -3.37 -2.28 10.60
CA GLY A 73 -3.07 -0.86 10.46
C GLY A 73 -3.85 0.02 11.44
N PHE A 74 -4.59 1.00 10.94
CA PHE A 74 -5.38 1.90 11.77
C PHE A 74 -6.51 1.22 12.55
N ALA A 75 -6.99 0.04 12.12
CA ALA A 75 -8.01 -0.71 12.84
C ALA A 75 -7.53 -1.18 14.23
N LEU A 76 -6.20 -1.34 14.43
CA LEU A 76 -5.62 -1.69 15.72
C LEU A 76 -5.96 -0.67 16.83
N ALA A 77 -6.23 0.58 16.49
CA ALA A 77 -6.60 1.62 17.46
C ALA A 77 -7.95 1.34 18.16
N ALA A 78 -8.82 0.51 17.54
CA ALA A 78 -10.10 0.11 18.11
C ALA A 78 -10.04 -1.25 18.84
N MET A 79 -8.89 -1.94 18.80
CA MET A 79 -8.70 -3.25 19.42
C MET A 79 -8.04 -3.12 20.79
N THR A 80 -8.39 -4.01 21.69
CA THR A 80 -7.66 -4.18 22.96
C THR A 80 -6.36 -4.95 22.73
N GLY A 81 -5.42 -4.89 23.69
CA GLY A 81 -4.15 -5.63 23.57
C GLY A 81 -4.33 -7.15 23.45
N SER A 82 -5.37 -7.73 24.06
CA SER A 82 -5.67 -9.16 23.93
C SER A 82 -6.29 -9.53 22.59
N GLU A 83 -7.04 -8.63 21.96
CA GLU A 83 -7.64 -8.83 20.64
C GLU A 83 -6.58 -8.69 19.53
N SER A 84 -5.71 -7.70 19.65
CA SER A 84 -4.69 -7.41 18.64
C SER A 84 -3.45 -8.32 18.72
N ASN A 85 -3.30 -9.09 19.80
CA ASN A 85 -2.15 -9.97 20.01
C ASN A 85 -2.16 -11.16 19.05
N ASP A 86 -1.10 -11.32 18.27
CA ASP A 86 -0.87 -12.49 17.42
C ASP A 86 -0.24 -13.61 18.25
N ALA A 87 -1.08 -14.44 18.89
CA ALA A 87 -0.62 -15.50 19.79
C ALA A 87 0.19 -16.56 19.03
N PHE A 88 1.42 -16.81 19.46
CA PHE A 88 2.30 -17.82 18.88
C PHE A 88 1.87 -19.25 19.24
N TYR A 89 2.11 -20.17 18.33
CA TYR A 89 1.93 -21.61 18.54
C TYR A 89 2.90 -22.41 17.66
N TYR A 90 3.14 -23.67 18.01
CA TYR A 90 3.81 -24.63 17.14
C TYR A 90 2.77 -25.30 16.25
N ASP A 91 2.99 -25.30 14.93
CA ASP A 91 2.17 -26.08 14.01
C ASP A 91 2.57 -27.58 14.07
N LYS A 92 1.92 -28.40 13.22
CA LYS A 92 2.14 -29.84 13.19
C LYS A 92 3.56 -30.24 12.80
N ASP A 93 4.25 -29.38 12.08
CA ASP A 93 5.62 -29.59 11.59
C ASP A 93 6.67 -29.01 12.54
N GLY A 94 6.24 -28.50 13.71
CA GLY A 94 7.10 -27.86 14.71
C GLY A 94 7.54 -26.45 14.35
N THR A 95 6.93 -25.85 13.33
CA THR A 95 7.20 -24.45 12.93
C THR A 95 6.41 -23.51 13.83
N VAL A 96 7.06 -22.43 14.27
CA VAL A 96 6.41 -21.36 15.02
C VAL A 96 5.58 -20.51 14.06
N LYS A 97 4.31 -20.32 14.38
CA LYS A 97 3.37 -19.48 13.65
C LYS A 97 2.52 -18.66 14.62
N THR A 98 1.75 -17.72 14.10
CA THR A 98 0.75 -16.98 14.88
C THR A 98 -0.66 -17.38 14.48
N ARG A 99 -1.62 -17.30 15.42
CA ARG A 99 -3.03 -17.68 15.19
C ARG A 99 -3.78 -16.66 14.33
N THR A 100 -3.35 -15.42 14.42
CA THR A 100 -3.84 -14.25 13.67
C THR A 100 -2.63 -13.55 13.04
N ASN A 101 -2.85 -12.55 12.22
CA ASN A 101 -1.77 -11.78 11.60
C ASN A 101 -2.11 -10.28 11.63
N HIS A 102 -2.58 -9.80 12.78
CA HIS A 102 -2.98 -8.41 12.99
C HIS A 102 -1.80 -7.45 12.80
N ASN A 103 -0.57 -7.90 13.13
CA ASN A 103 0.66 -7.13 12.96
C ASN A 103 1.26 -7.24 11.54
N GLY A 104 0.60 -7.95 10.62
CA GLY A 104 1.07 -8.07 9.24
C GLY A 104 2.41 -8.80 9.09
N GLY A 105 2.71 -9.78 9.95
CA GLY A 105 3.94 -10.59 9.88
C GLY A 105 5.18 -9.93 10.48
N ILE A 106 5.02 -8.79 11.17
CA ILE A 106 6.14 -8.00 11.72
C ILE A 106 5.88 -7.70 13.19
N ASN A 107 6.79 -8.09 14.05
CA ASN A 107 6.74 -7.80 15.49
C ASN A 107 8.03 -7.07 15.90
N GLY A 108 7.90 -5.87 16.47
CA GLY A 108 9.06 -5.08 16.88
C GLY A 108 10.01 -4.72 15.73
N GLY A 109 9.53 -4.60 14.52
CA GLY A 109 10.33 -4.28 13.33
C GLY A 109 10.97 -5.50 12.64
N ILE A 110 10.71 -6.71 13.13
CA ILE A 110 11.33 -7.96 12.70
C ILE A 110 10.27 -8.92 12.17
N THR A 111 10.55 -9.61 11.06
CA THR A 111 9.65 -10.63 10.51
C THR A 111 9.47 -11.79 11.50
N ASN A 112 8.24 -12.30 11.59
CA ASN A 112 7.90 -13.42 12.46
C ASN A 112 7.65 -14.76 11.72
N GLY A 113 7.87 -14.78 10.38
CA GLY A 113 7.65 -15.95 9.54
C GLY A 113 6.22 -16.08 8.97
N MET A 114 5.31 -15.20 9.40
CA MET A 114 3.98 -15.09 8.78
C MET A 114 4.06 -14.24 7.50
N PRO A 115 3.03 -14.27 6.62
CA PRO A 115 2.99 -13.36 5.48
C PRO A 115 3.11 -11.90 5.91
N LEU A 116 3.96 -11.14 5.21
CA LEU A 116 3.97 -9.69 5.38
C LEU A 116 2.75 -9.13 4.64
N VAL A 117 1.90 -8.41 5.35
CA VAL A 117 0.68 -7.81 4.81
C VAL A 117 0.73 -6.31 5.03
N PHE A 118 0.52 -5.56 3.95
CA PHE A 118 0.48 -4.10 4.01
C PHE A 118 -0.52 -3.54 2.99
N ARG A 119 -0.96 -2.31 3.20
CA ARG A 119 -1.83 -1.58 2.27
C ARG A 119 -1.25 -0.21 1.99
N THR A 120 -1.31 0.20 0.71
CA THR A 120 -0.86 1.52 0.25
C THR A 120 -2.01 2.31 -0.33
N VAL A 121 -2.11 3.58 0.03
CA VAL A 121 -3.08 4.51 -0.55
C VAL A 121 -2.45 5.21 -1.75
N ILE A 122 -3.08 5.09 -2.90
CA ILE A 122 -2.76 5.85 -4.11
C ILE A 122 -3.78 6.98 -4.24
N LYS A 123 -3.31 8.22 -4.16
CA LYS A 123 -4.21 9.38 -4.31
C LYS A 123 -4.77 9.48 -5.73
N ALA A 124 -5.94 10.06 -5.85
CA ALA A 124 -6.51 10.43 -7.14
C ALA A 124 -5.60 11.39 -7.92
N THR A 125 -5.58 11.29 -9.23
CA THR A 125 -4.82 12.16 -10.12
C THR A 125 -5.36 13.59 -10.05
N ALA A 126 -4.49 14.57 -9.78
CA ALA A 126 -4.88 15.97 -9.73
C ALA A 126 -5.00 16.62 -11.13
N SER A 127 -4.42 16.00 -12.15
CA SER A 127 -4.57 16.44 -13.54
C SER A 127 -5.89 15.92 -14.10
N ILE A 128 -6.93 16.74 -13.98
CA ILE A 128 -8.31 16.41 -14.37
C ILE A 128 -8.89 17.48 -15.31
N GLY A 129 -9.94 17.12 -16.04
CA GLY A 129 -10.62 17.99 -16.99
C GLY A 129 -11.65 18.95 -16.35
N ARG A 130 -11.66 19.07 -15.03
CA ARG A 130 -12.51 20.01 -14.29
C ARG A 130 -11.77 21.31 -14.00
N GLU A 131 -12.54 22.39 -13.86
CA GLU A 131 -12.00 23.65 -13.36
C GLU A 131 -11.50 23.50 -11.91
N GLN A 132 -10.28 23.96 -11.68
CA GLN A 132 -9.60 23.89 -10.38
C GLN A 132 -9.08 25.28 -10.01
N GLN A 133 -9.16 25.61 -8.73
CA GLN A 133 -8.55 26.81 -8.17
C GLN A 133 -7.04 26.64 -8.15
N THR A 134 -6.33 27.70 -8.55
CA THR A 134 -4.87 27.73 -8.55
C THR A 134 -4.37 29.18 -8.41
N VAL A 135 -3.08 29.37 -8.56
CA VAL A 135 -2.45 30.69 -8.58
C VAL A 135 -1.67 30.88 -9.88
N ASP A 136 -1.65 32.09 -10.36
CA ASP A 136 -0.71 32.54 -11.38
C ASP A 136 0.49 33.17 -10.65
N THR A 137 1.65 32.54 -10.80
CA THR A 137 2.88 32.98 -10.13
C THR A 137 3.50 34.23 -10.73
N ASP A 138 3.20 34.53 -11.98
CA ASP A 138 3.77 35.70 -12.66
C ASP A 138 3.01 36.97 -12.27
N SER A 139 1.67 36.87 -12.18
CA SER A 139 0.81 37.97 -11.73
C SER A 139 0.55 38.02 -10.22
N GLU A 140 0.98 37.00 -9.47
CA GLU A 140 0.72 36.80 -8.04
C GLU A 140 -0.78 36.84 -7.67
N GLN A 141 -1.63 36.27 -8.53
CA GLN A 141 -3.08 36.29 -8.36
C GLN A 141 -3.70 34.90 -8.29
N ASN A 142 -4.82 34.79 -7.59
CA ASN A 142 -5.66 33.61 -7.63
C ASN A 142 -6.32 33.51 -9.01
N THR A 143 -6.34 32.31 -9.57
CA THR A 143 -6.94 32.03 -10.89
C THR A 143 -7.60 30.65 -10.91
N THR A 144 -8.16 30.27 -12.04
CA THR A 144 -8.68 28.94 -12.29
C THR A 144 -7.97 28.31 -13.48
N LEU A 145 -7.84 26.99 -13.45
CA LEU A 145 -7.24 26.21 -14.52
C LEU A 145 -8.09 24.99 -14.86
N ILE A 146 -8.25 24.74 -16.15
CA ILE A 146 -8.73 23.46 -16.66
C ILE A 146 -7.59 22.82 -17.44
N VAL A 147 -7.09 21.67 -16.96
CA VAL A 147 -6.03 20.95 -17.64
C VAL A 147 -6.63 20.26 -18.86
N LYS A 148 -6.20 20.66 -20.06
CA LYS A 148 -6.66 20.05 -21.32
C LYS A 148 -5.84 18.82 -21.64
N GLY A 149 -6.48 17.76 -22.14
CA GLY A 149 -5.79 16.54 -22.59
C GLY A 149 -6.55 15.27 -22.22
N ARG A 150 -5.88 14.14 -22.43
CA ARG A 150 -6.38 12.83 -22.01
C ARG A 150 -5.99 12.59 -20.56
N HIS A 151 -6.97 12.43 -19.69
CA HIS A 151 -6.76 12.16 -18.27
C HIS A 151 -7.10 10.70 -17.95
N ASP A 152 -6.33 10.12 -17.03
CA ASP A 152 -6.58 8.79 -16.51
C ASP A 152 -7.51 8.91 -15.30
N PRO A 153 -8.74 8.39 -15.36
CA PRO A 153 -9.70 8.51 -14.25
C PRO A 153 -9.31 7.68 -13.02
N CYS A 154 -8.40 6.72 -13.17
CA CYS A 154 -7.89 5.91 -12.07
C CYS A 154 -6.51 5.33 -12.43
N ILE A 155 -5.47 5.72 -11.70
CA ILE A 155 -4.10 5.23 -11.92
C ILE A 155 -3.75 3.98 -11.08
N VAL A 156 -4.64 3.56 -10.17
CA VAL A 156 -4.37 2.48 -9.20
C VAL A 156 -3.94 1.20 -9.87
N GLN A 157 -4.62 0.79 -10.94
CA GLN A 157 -4.30 -0.44 -11.70
C GLN A 157 -2.88 -0.42 -12.28
N ARG A 158 -2.43 0.75 -12.73
CA ARG A 158 -1.08 0.93 -13.28
C ARG A 158 -0.02 0.99 -12.17
N ALA A 159 -0.44 1.35 -10.95
CA ALA A 159 0.45 1.38 -9.81
C ALA A 159 0.71 -0.03 -9.22
N VAL A 160 -0.18 -1.01 -9.43
CA VAL A 160 -0.02 -2.38 -8.91
C VAL A 160 1.36 -2.97 -9.22
N PRO A 161 1.80 -3.10 -10.49
CA PRO A 161 3.11 -3.67 -10.80
C PRO A 161 4.28 -2.82 -10.27
N VAL A 162 4.08 -1.52 -10.06
CA VAL A 162 5.10 -0.64 -9.49
C VAL A 162 5.26 -0.90 -7.99
N ILE A 163 4.15 -1.04 -7.26
CA ILE A 163 4.16 -1.39 -5.83
C ILE A 163 4.74 -2.78 -5.63
N GLU A 164 4.37 -3.75 -6.49
CA GLU A 164 4.92 -5.11 -6.46
C GLU A 164 6.45 -5.09 -6.66
N ALA A 165 6.94 -4.39 -7.69
CA ALA A 165 8.37 -4.28 -7.97
C ALA A 165 9.14 -3.58 -6.83
N ALA A 166 8.60 -2.50 -6.28
CA ALA A 166 9.19 -1.78 -5.15
C ALA A 166 9.26 -2.65 -3.90
N THR A 167 8.21 -3.44 -3.64
CA THR A 167 8.18 -4.40 -2.53
C THR A 167 9.22 -5.49 -2.72
N ALA A 168 9.28 -6.12 -3.91
CA ALA A 168 10.25 -7.16 -4.23
C ALA A 168 11.69 -6.66 -4.09
N TRP A 169 11.97 -5.44 -4.55
CA TRP A 169 13.27 -4.80 -4.37
C TRP A 169 13.64 -4.65 -2.89
N THR A 170 12.71 -4.14 -2.08
CA THR A 170 12.94 -3.94 -0.65
C THR A 170 13.20 -5.26 0.07
N VAL A 171 12.39 -6.29 -0.24
CA VAL A 171 12.56 -7.63 0.34
C VAL A 171 13.93 -8.22 -0.03
N LEU A 172 14.33 -8.11 -1.30
CA LEU A 172 15.64 -8.57 -1.75
C LEU A 172 16.78 -7.84 -1.00
N ASP A 173 16.66 -6.53 -0.86
CA ASP A 173 17.66 -5.72 -0.16
C ASP A 173 17.75 -6.08 1.35
N ILE A 174 16.64 -6.38 2.01
CA ILE A 174 16.61 -6.87 3.39
C ILE A 174 17.32 -8.23 3.49
N LEU A 175 17.08 -9.17 2.57
CA LEU A 175 17.69 -10.48 2.55
C LEU A 175 19.21 -10.38 2.32
N LEU A 176 19.65 -9.55 1.37
CA LEU A 176 21.07 -9.33 1.07
C LEU A 176 21.83 -8.66 2.22
N THR A 177 21.21 -7.75 2.94
CA THR A 177 21.84 -7.04 4.06
C THR A 177 22.25 -7.99 5.17
N ARG A 178 21.55 -9.10 5.35
CA ARG A 178 21.87 -10.11 6.36
C ARG A 178 22.90 -11.15 5.87
N GLY A 179 23.18 -11.20 4.58
CA GLY A 179 24.17 -12.12 4.00
C GLY A 179 23.67 -13.58 3.87
N ASP A 180 22.37 -13.77 3.82
CA ASP A 180 21.73 -15.11 3.75
C ASP A 180 21.44 -15.54 2.28
N LEU A 181 21.96 -14.82 1.29
CA LEU A 181 21.89 -15.15 -0.15
C LEU A 181 23.26 -15.35 -0.75
#